data_9d039cf3e46110bb537a5ed476ba89cb
#
_entry.id   9d039cf3e46110bb537a5ed476ba89cb
#
_cell.length_a   1.000
_cell.length_b   1.000
_cell.length_c   1.000
_cell.angle_alpha   90.00
_cell.angle_beta   90.00
_cell.angle_gamma   90.00
#
_symmetry.space_group_name_H-M   'P 1'
#
loop_
_entity.id
_entity.type
_entity.pdbx_description
1 polymer ?
#
loop_
_entity_poly.entity_id
_entity_poly.type
_entity_poly.pdbx_seq_one_letter_code
_entity_poly.pdbx_strand_id
1 'polypeptide(L)'
;MIKDCKIKPPFFEIGPKSYLFGDDVLDLALAADAAAEKYDVDIIFTTPVIDIRRVKEATRRIHVFAPHMDALRPGRGLAEILPESLVAAGAEGVMLNHCEKQLSMSALRASILRADEVGLATIVCADSIAEAEAVAKLSPNIIVAEPTELIGTGKASDEDYVRASIDAVKNCNPDILVLQGAGIKCYNDVYRNIYAGAEATGSSSGIVALPTREARNAMVDEMIRAVRDAWDARQKG
;
A
#
# COMPACT_ATOMS: atom_id res chain seq x y z
N MET A 1 -15.49 4.37 -0.41
CA MET A 1 -14.71 4.34 0.86
C MET A 1 -15.48 3.60 1.94
N ILE A 2 -14.93 2.55 2.48
CA ILE A 2 -15.50 1.91 3.67
C ILE A 2 -15.31 2.83 4.89
N LYS A 3 -16.33 2.89 5.77
CA LYS A 3 -16.30 3.80 6.94
C LYS A 3 -15.37 3.32 8.06
N ASP A 4 -15.17 2.00 8.15
CA ASP A 4 -14.40 1.36 9.22
C ASP A 4 -13.01 0.91 8.73
N CYS A 5 -12.31 1.77 7.95
CA CYS A 5 -10.93 1.50 7.58
C CYS A 5 -10.06 1.47 8.83
N LYS A 6 -9.42 0.33 9.07
CA LYS A 6 -8.62 0.11 10.29
C LYS A 6 -7.23 0.72 10.21
N ILE A 7 -6.78 1.13 9.02
CA ILE A 7 -5.44 1.68 8.79
C ILE A 7 -5.35 3.07 9.40
N LYS A 8 -4.31 3.32 10.18
CA LYS A 8 -4.04 4.61 10.83
C LYS A 8 -2.64 5.12 10.50
N PRO A 9 -2.49 6.44 10.26
CA PRO A 9 -1.15 7.03 10.18
C PRO A 9 -0.39 6.94 11.51
N PRO A 10 0.94 6.74 11.47
CA PRO A 10 1.72 6.46 10.28
C PRO A 10 1.60 5.00 9.87
N PHE A 11 1.63 4.72 8.56
CA PHE A 11 1.64 3.35 8.08
C PHE A 11 2.65 3.15 6.95
N PHE A 12 2.94 1.88 6.64
CA PHE A 12 3.88 1.52 5.59
C PHE A 12 3.30 0.44 4.68
N GLU A 13 3.57 0.50 3.37
CA GLU A 13 3.15 -0.54 2.43
C GLU A 13 4.33 -1.39 1.96
N ILE A 14 4.16 -2.71 1.98
CA ILE A 14 5.12 -3.68 1.46
C ILE A 14 4.43 -4.54 0.40
N GLY A 15 4.89 -4.45 -0.84
CA GLY A 15 4.41 -5.26 -1.95
C GLY A 15 5.49 -6.19 -2.50
N PRO A 16 5.49 -7.50 -2.19
CA PRO A 16 6.45 -8.44 -2.78
C PRO A 16 6.28 -8.61 -4.29
N LYS A 17 5.15 -8.18 -4.86
CA LYS A 17 4.82 -8.32 -6.30
C LYS A 17 5.08 -9.76 -6.76
N SER A 18 5.68 -9.95 -7.95
CA SER A 18 6.10 -11.24 -8.49
C SER A 18 7.59 -11.55 -8.26
N TYR A 19 8.27 -10.78 -7.39
CA TYR A 19 9.68 -11.05 -7.04
C TYR A 19 9.80 -12.24 -6.08
N LEU A 20 8.84 -12.38 -5.16
CA LEU A 20 8.82 -13.44 -4.17
C LEU A 20 7.58 -14.33 -4.34
N PHE A 21 7.72 -15.58 -3.99
CA PHE A 21 6.63 -16.57 -4.00
C PHE A 21 6.84 -17.62 -2.92
N GLY A 22 5.74 -18.28 -2.51
CA GLY A 22 5.79 -19.39 -1.54
C GLY A 22 6.32 -18.98 -0.18
N ASP A 23 7.34 -19.69 0.32
CA ASP A 23 7.88 -19.47 1.66
C ASP A 23 8.55 -18.12 1.83
N ASP A 24 9.15 -17.56 0.78
CA ASP A 24 9.78 -16.24 0.86
C ASP A 24 8.76 -15.10 1.09
N VAL A 25 7.53 -15.23 0.58
CA VAL A 25 6.43 -14.29 0.87
C VAL A 25 6.03 -14.37 2.33
N LEU A 26 5.88 -15.60 2.85
CA LEU A 26 5.50 -15.80 4.25
C LEU A 26 6.57 -15.27 5.21
N ASP A 27 7.84 -15.52 4.93
CA ASP A 27 8.93 -15.02 5.76
C ASP A 27 8.99 -13.50 5.81
N LEU A 28 8.80 -12.85 4.64
CA LEU A 28 8.75 -11.39 4.59
C LEU A 28 7.54 -10.85 5.37
N ALA A 29 6.39 -11.52 5.27
CA ALA A 29 5.19 -11.14 6.02
C ALA A 29 5.38 -11.27 7.53
N LEU A 30 6.05 -12.33 8.00
CA LEU A 30 6.38 -12.52 9.42
C LEU A 30 7.36 -11.44 9.92
N ALA A 31 8.35 -11.06 9.12
CA ALA A 31 9.25 -9.96 9.46
C ALA A 31 8.51 -8.62 9.55
N ALA A 32 7.58 -8.36 8.62
CA ALA A 32 6.72 -7.19 8.65
C ALA A 32 5.80 -7.18 9.88
N ASP A 33 5.20 -8.32 10.23
CA ASP A 33 4.35 -8.47 11.41
C ASP A 33 5.11 -8.17 12.71
N ALA A 34 6.33 -8.69 12.84
CA ALA A 34 7.20 -8.42 13.98
C ALA A 34 7.62 -6.94 14.06
N ALA A 35 7.91 -6.30 12.92
CA ALA A 35 8.27 -4.88 12.88
C ALA A 35 7.06 -3.99 13.21
N ALA A 36 5.85 -4.34 12.74
CA ALA A 36 4.61 -3.64 13.07
C ALA A 36 4.36 -3.64 14.59
N GLU A 37 4.53 -4.77 15.25
CA GLU A 37 4.41 -4.90 16.72
C GLU A 37 5.49 -4.09 17.43
N LYS A 38 6.75 -4.22 17.02
CA LYS A 38 7.91 -3.59 17.66
C LYS A 38 7.87 -2.07 17.65
N TYR A 39 7.41 -1.47 16.57
CA TYR A 39 7.43 -0.02 16.35
C TYR A 39 6.06 0.65 16.47
N ASP A 40 5.01 -0.12 16.69
CA ASP A 40 3.61 0.34 16.70
C ASP A 40 3.27 1.16 15.45
N VAL A 41 3.54 0.57 14.27
CA VAL A 41 3.27 1.13 12.95
C VAL A 41 2.36 0.17 12.20
N ASP A 42 1.26 0.66 11.63
CA ASP A 42 0.42 -0.17 10.76
C ASP A 42 1.17 -0.51 9.48
N ILE A 43 1.11 -1.76 9.05
CA ILE A 43 1.72 -2.21 7.79
C ILE A 43 0.65 -2.82 6.89
N ILE A 44 0.52 -2.30 5.68
CA ILE A 44 -0.22 -2.94 4.60
C ILE A 44 0.75 -3.89 3.89
N PHE A 45 0.38 -5.16 3.80
CA PHE A 45 1.13 -6.17 3.07
C PHE A 45 0.33 -6.61 1.85
N THR A 46 0.71 -6.09 0.66
CA THR A 46 0.04 -6.39 -0.61
C THR A 46 0.58 -7.69 -1.19
N THR A 47 0.02 -8.81 -0.74
CA THR A 47 0.52 -10.15 -1.05
C THR A 47 -0.04 -10.72 -2.36
N PRO A 48 0.68 -11.62 -3.07
CA PRO A 48 0.10 -12.40 -4.16
C PRO A 48 -1.22 -13.07 -3.74
N VAL A 49 -2.19 -13.10 -4.65
CA VAL A 49 -3.56 -13.61 -4.35
C VAL A 49 -3.54 -15.01 -3.75
N ILE A 50 -2.65 -15.87 -4.25
CA ILE A 50 -2.53 -17.26 -3.80
C ILE A 50 -2.05 -17.40 -2.35
N ASP A 51 -1.36 -16.39 -1.83
CA ASP A 51 -0.76 -16.40 -0.48
C ASP A 51 -1.60 -15.66 0.57
N ILE A 52 -2.70 -14.99 0.18
CA ILE A 52 -3.52 -14.17 1.10
C ILE A 52 -3.91 -14.95 2.35
N ARG A 53 -4.55 -16.12 2.19
CA ARG A 53 -5.00 -16.93 3.33
C ARG A 53 -3.83 -17.36 4.22
N ARG A 54 -2.77 -17.85 3.60
CA ARG A 54 -1.57 -18.32 4.32
C ARG A 54 -0.92 -17.21 5.14
N VAL A 55 -0.78 -16.02 4.55
CA VAL A 55 -0.22 -14.85 5.24
C VAL A 55 -1.15 -14.41 6.37
N LYS A 56 -2.46 -14.31 6.10
CA LYS A 56 -3.43 -13.89 7.12
C LYS A 56 -3.52 -14.82 8.32
N GLU A 57 -3.43 -16.12 8.10
CA GLU A 57 -3.45 -17.11 9.19
C GLU A 57 -2.17 -17.08 10.05
N ALA A 58 -1.04 -16.66 9.48
CA ALA A 58 0.26 -16.63 10.14
C ALA A 58 0.59 -15.30 10.82
N THR A 59 -0.12 -14.22 10.52
CA THR A 59 0.18 -12.85 10.99
C THR A 59 -0.98 -12.26 11.80
N ARG A 60 -0.70 -11.25 12.62
CA ARG A 60 -1.68 -10.64 13.53
C ARG A 60 -1.75 -9.12 13.45
N ARG A 61 -0.63 -8.46 13.18
CA ARG A 61 -0.48 -6.99 13.22
C ARG A 61 -0.57 -6.35 11.85
N ILE A 62 -0.15 -7.06 10.79
CA ILE A 62 -0.21 -6.53 9.44
C ILE A 62 -1.61 -6.65 8.83
N HIS A 63 -1.95 -5.70 7.97
CA HIS A 63 -3.16 -5.68 7.17
C HIS A 63 -2.89 -6.33 5.81
N VAL A 64 -3.52 -7.46 5.56
CA VAL A 64 -3.30 -8.23 4.32
C VAL A 64 -4.18 -7.68 3.20
N PHE A 65 -3.55 -7.18 2.14
CA PHE A 65 -4.24 -6.64 0.97
C PHE A 65 -4.00 -7.51 -0.27
N ALA A 66 -5.01 -7.57 -1.13
CA ALA A 66 -4.89 -8.18 -2.44
C ALA A 66 -4.23 -7.18 -3.43
N PRO A 67 -3.45 -7.66 -4.43
CA PRO A 67 -2.80 -6.79 -5.40
C PRO A 67 -3.73 -6.32 -6.52
N HIS A 68 -4.91 -6.93 -6.65
CA HIS A 68 -5.93 -6.61 -7.64
C HIS A 68 -7.26 -7.32 -7.30
N MET A 69 -8.36 -6.84 -7.86
CA MET A 69 -9.63 -7.55 -7.96
C MET A 69 -10.42 -7.09 -9.20
N ASP A 70 -11.33 -7.93 -9.64
CA ASP A 70 -12.27 -7.61 -10.72
C ASP A 70 -13.64 -7.23 -10.16
N ALA A 71 -14.32 -6.26 -10.79
CA ALA A 71 -15.59 -5.73 -10.32
C ALA A 71 -16.79 -6.62 -10.70
N LEU A 72 -16.70 -7.92 -10.41
CA LEU A 72 -17.78 -8.88 -10.71
C LEU A 72 -18.51 -9.33 -9.44
N ARG A 73 -19.61 -10.04 -9.65
CA ARG A 73 -20.38 -10.70 -8.60
C ARG A 73 -20.27 -12.21 -8.76
N PRO A 74 -20.54 -12.99 -7.68
CA PRO A 74 -20.58 -14.45 -7.79
C PRO A 74 -21.44 -14.92 -8.98
N GLY A 75 -20.89 -15.80 -9.81
CA GLY A 75 -21.53 -16.28 -11.03
C GLY A 75 -20.55 -16.67 -12.12
N ARG A 76 -20.83 -16.24 -13.34
CA ARG A 76 -19.97 -16.57 -14.51
C ARG A 76 -18.70 -15.73 -14.48
N GLY A 77 -17.57 -16.40 -14.61
CA GLY A 77 -16.22 -15.87 -14.65
C GLY A 77 -15.24 -17.04 -14.52
N LEU A 78 -14.12 -17.00 -15.20
CA LEU A 78 -13.18 -18.12 -15.19
C LEU A 78 -11.79 -17.77 -14.64
N ALA A 79 -11.28 -16.59 -14.92
CA ALA A 79 -9.93 -16.17 -14.51
C ALA A 79 -9.94 -14.89 -13.65
N GLU A 80 -11.10 -14.35 -13.36
CA GLU A 80 -11.28 -13.13 -12.61
C GLU A 80 -11.06 -13.36 -11.11
N ILE A 81 -10.60 -12.31 -10.44
CA ILE A 81 -10.39 -12.28 -8.99
C ILE A 81 -11.67 -11.76 -8.33
N LEU A 82 -12.46 -12.67 -7.80
CA LEU A 82 -13.74 -12.37 -7.17
C LEU A 82 -13.54 -11.70 -5.80
N PRO A 83 -14.16 -10.53 -5.53
CA PRO A 83 -14.03 -9.83 -4.24
C PRO A 83 -14.42 -10.67 -3.03
N GLU A 84 -15.51 -11.43 -3.10
CA GLU A 84 -15.94 -12.32 -2.02
C GLU A 84 -14.90 -13.41 -1.70
N SER A 85 -14.17 -13.89 -2.70
CA SER A 85 -13.10 -14.88 -2.46
C SER A 85 -11.90 -14.26 -1.74
N LEU A 86 -11.61 -12.99 -1.99
CA LEU A 86 -10.58 -12.25 -1.26
C LEU A 86 -10.97 -12.07 0.21
N VAL A 87 -12.20 -11.64 0.49
CA VAL A 87 -12.73 -11.54 1.85
C VAL A 87 -12.70 -12.90 2.54
N ALA A 88 -13.15 -13.95 1.88
CA ALA A 88 -13.13 -15.32 2.41
C ALA A 88 -11.71 -15.85 2.67
N ALA A 89 -10.70 -15.34 1.94
CA ALA A 89 -9.30 -15.63 2.19
C ALA A 89 -8.70 -14.80 3.33
N GLY A 90 -9.40 -13.75 3.81
CA GLY A 90 -8.99 -12.90 4.92
C GLY A 90 -8.32 -11.59 4.48
N ALA A 91 -8.43 -11.20 3.20
CA ALA A 91 -8.01 -9.87 2.77
C ALA A 91 -8.83 -8.78 3.46
N GLU A 92 -8.17 -7.71 3.88
CA GLU A 92 -8.78 -6.52 4.50
C GLU A 92 -8.93 -5.37 3.49
N GLY A 93 -8.25 -5.46 2.37
CA GLY A 93 -8.31 -4.47 1.31
C GLY A 93 -7.73 -4.95 -0.01
N VAL A 94 -7.70 -4.04 -0.96
CA VAL A 94 -7.21 -4.29 -2.32
C VAL A 94 -6.49 -3.09 -2.89
N MET A 95 -5.37 -3.33 -3.57
CA MET A 95 -4.69 -2.35 -4.40
C MET A 95 -5.31 -2.32 -5.80
N LEU A 96 -5.53 -1.14 -6.35
CA LEU A 96 -6.15 -0.92 -7.64
C LEU A 96 -5.33 0.09 -8.47
N ASN A 97 -5.41 -0.03 -9.78
CA ASN A 97 -4.82 0.92 -10.73
C ASN A 97 -3.29 1.07 -10.63
N HIS A 98 -2.58 0.05 -10.12
CA HIS A 98 -1.11 0.08 -10.16
C HIS A 98 -0.61 0.16 -11.62
N CYS A 99 0.53 0.83 -11.88
CA CYS A 99 1.06 1.02 -13.24
C CYS A 99 1.27 -0.30 -14.01
N GLU A 100 1.53 -1.41 -13.30
CA GLU A 100 1.63 -2.75 -13.90
C GLU A 100 0.26 -3.41 -14.15
N LYS A 101 -0.84 -2.83 -13.67
CA LYS A 101 -2.22 -3.33 -13.83
C LYS A 101 -3.21 -2.16 -13.83
N GLN A 102 -3.07 -1.28 -14.81
CA GLN A 102 -3.91 -0.09 -14.97
C GLN A 102 -5.36 -0.44 -15.30
N LEU A 103 -6.27 0.38 -14.81
CA LEU A 103 -7.71 0.30 -15.04
C LEU A 103 -8.21 1.55 -15.76
N SER A 104 -9.21 1.40 -16.63
CA SER A 104 -9.94 2.58 -17.10
C SER A 104 -10.66 3.25 -15.91
N MET A 105 -10.92 4.55 -15.98
CA MET A 105 -11.63 5.29 -14.94
C MET A 105 -13.00 4.65 -14.60
N SER A 106 -13.69 4.11 -15.60
CA SER A 106 -14.97 3.43 -15.41
C SER A 106 -14.80 2.10 -14.66
N ALA A 107 -13.78 1.31 -15.00
CA ALA A 107 -13.46 0.06 -14.32
C ALA A 107 -12.98 0.33 -12.88
N LEU A 108 -12.15 1.35 -12.69
CA LEU A 108 -11.67 1.76 -11.36
C LEU A 108 -12.83 2.15 -10.44
N ARG A 109 -13.75 3.01 -10.95
CA ARG A 109 -14.97 3.36 -10.20
C ARG A 109 -15.80 2.13 -9.83
N ALA A 110 -16.01 1.21 -10.77
CA ALA A 110 -16.75 0.00 -10.52
C ALA A 110 -16.06 -0.88 -9.46
N SER A 111 -14.73 -0.99 -9.52
CA SER A 111 -13.94 -1.76 -8.55
C SER A 111 -13.99 -1.14 -7.15
N ILE A 112 -13.88 0.19 -7.01
CA ILE A 112 -14.00 0.87 -5.71
C ILE A 112 -15.38 0.62 -5.10
N LEU A 113 -16.47 0.82 -5.86
CA LEU A 113 -17.82 0.56 -5.37
C LEU A 113 -18.03 -0.90 -4.96
N ARG A 114 -17.44 -1.80 -5.73
CA ARG A 114 -17.55 -3.24 -5.46
C ARG A 114 -16.75 -3.66 -4.24
N ALA A 115 -15.56 -3.06 -4.02
CA ALA A 115 -14.78 -3.24 -2.80
C ALA A 115 -15.55 -2.76 -1.56
N ASP A 116 -16.16 -1.58 -1.65
CA ASP A 116 -16.99 -1.01 -0.58
C ASP A 116 -18.17 -1.94 -0.21
N GLU A 117 -18.83 -2.54 -1.21
CA GLU A 117 -19.96 -3.47 -0.98
C GLU A 117 -19.55 -4.71 -0.18
N VAL A 118 -18.32 -5.22 -0.36
CA VAL A 118 -17.84 -6.41 0.34
C VAL A 118 -17.00 -6.09 1.58
N GLY A 119 -16.79 -4.80 1.88
CA GLY A 119 -16.05 -4.35 3.05
C GLY A 119 -14.53 -4.38 2.90
N LEU A 120 -13.99 -4.34 1.67
CA LEU A 120 -12.56 -4.21 1.40
C LEU A 120 -12.16 -2.74 1.35
N ALA A 121 -11.13 -2.35 2.10
CA ALA A 121 -10.49 -1.06 1.96
C ALA A 121 -9.80 -0.96 0.59
N THR A 122 -9.79 0.24 0.01
CA THR A 122 -9.18 0.46 -1.30
C THR A 122 -7.92 1.32 -1.19
N ILE A 123 -6.83 0.86 -1.79
CA ILE A 123 -5.63 1.63 -2.05
C ILE A 123 -5.48 1.79 -3.57
N VAL A 124 -5.47 3.03 -4.05
CA VAL A 124 -5.49 3.33 -5.49
C VAL A 124 -4.23 4.07 -5.88
N CYS A 125 -3.50 3.55 -6.86
CA CYS A 125 -2.31 4.20 -7.39
C CYS A 125 -2.69 5.29 -8.40
N ALA A 126 -1.96 6.41 -8.34
CA ALA A 126 -2.03 7.53 -9.25
C ALA A 126 -0.62 7.96 -9.65
N ASP A 127 -0.38 8.16 -10.94
CA ASP A 127 0.94 8.43 -11.50
C ASP A 127 1.29 9.92 -11.58
N SER A 128 0.32 10.78 -11.32
CA SER A 128 0.48 12.23 -11.35
C SER A 128 -0.45 12.91 -10.34
N ILE A 129 -0.16 14.17 -10.02
CA ILE A 129 -1.02 14.99 -9.15
C ILE A 129 -2.42 15.12 -9.75
N ALA A 130 -2.52 15.31 -11.07
CA ALA A 130 -3.82 15.43 -11.76
C ALA A 130 -4.63 14.13 -11.69
N GLU A 131 -3.97 12.97 -11.81
CA GLU A 131 -4.63 11.68 -11.64
C GLU A 131 -5.04 11.47 -10.19
N ALA A 132 -4.19 11.81 -9.22
CA ALA A 132 -4.52 11.71 -7.81
C ALA A 132 -5.75 12.55 -7.45
N GLU A 133 -5.88 13.77 -7.99
CA GLU A 133 -7.08 14.60 -7.84
C GLU A 133 -8.31 13.94 -8.47
N ALA A 134 -8.17 13.40 -9.68
CA ALA A 134 -9.28 12.72 -10.37
C ALA A 134 -9.75 11.47 -9.60
N VAL A 135 -8.81 10.67 -9.10
CA VAL A 135 -9.07 9.48 -8.29
C VAL A 135 -9.70 9.85 -6.94
N ALA A 136 -9.28 10.96 -6.31
CA ALA A 136 -9.84 11.42 -5.05
C ALA A 136 -11.36 11.66 -5.13
N LYS A 137 -11.87 12.10 -6.30
CA LYS A 137 -13.32 12.26 -6.55
C LYS A 137 -14.10 10.94 -6.55
N LEU A 138 -13.41 9.80 -6.68
CA LEU A 138 -14.01 8.45 -6.53
C LEU A 138 -14.03 7.97 -5.06
N SER A 139 -13.43 8.73 -4.16
CA SER A 139 -13.39 8.46 -2.71
C SER A 139 -12.86 7.06 -2.32
N PRO A 140 -11.64 6.65 -2.76
CA PRO A 140 -10.99 5.48 -2.18
C PRO A 140 -10.59 5.74 -0.72
N ASN A 141 -10.16 4.70 0.02
CA ASN A 141 -9.65 4.88 1.38
C ASN A 141 -8.25 5.50 1.38
N ILE A 142 -7.40 5.05 0.46
CA ILE A 142 -5.99 5.46 0.37
C ILE A 142 -5.66 5.77 -1.09
N ILE A 143 -4.87 6.81 -1.34
CA ILE A 143 -4.25 7.07 -2.63
C ILE A 143 -2.74 6.93 -2.49
N VAL A 144 -2.13 6.17 -3.41
CA VAL A 144 -0.67 6.14 -3.61
C VAL A 144 -0.33 7.17 -4.66
N ALA A 145 0.36 8.24 -4.27
CA ALA A 145 0.93 9.21 -5.19
C ALA A 145 2.33 8.75 -5.59
N GLU A 146 2.46 8.22 -6.81
CA GLU A 146 3.67 7.57 -7.28
C GLU A 146 3.97 7.95 -8.73
N PRO A 147 4.88 8.93 -8.98
CA PRO A 147 5.29 9.23 -10.34
C PRO A 147 5.91 8.02 -11.02
N THR A 148 5.25 7.50 -12.07
CA THR A 148 5.64 6.25 -12.74
C THR A 148 7.08 6.30 -13.27
N GLU A 149 7.56 7.47 -13.70
CA GLU A 149 8.92 7.69 -14.18
C GLU A 149 10.00 7.50 -13.09
N LEU A 150 9.62 7.52 -11.81
CA LEU A 150 10.54 7.30 -10.69
C LEU A 150 10.59 5.84 -10.23
N ILE A 151 9.61 5.02 -10.63
CA ILE A 151 9.53 3.61 -10.23
C ILE A 151 10.77 2.86 -10.71
N GLY A 152 11.43 2.15 -9.80
CA GLY A 152 12.63 1.36 -10.10
C GLY A 152 13.91 2.17 -10.30
N THR A 153 13.85 3.51 -10.35
CA THR A 153 15.07 4.35 -10.55
C THR A 153 15.88 4.50 -9.27
N GLY A 154 15.24 4.34 -8.10
CA GLY A 154 15.82 4.61 -6.80
C GLY A 154 15.95 6.08 -6.47
N LYS A 155 15.22 6.93 -7.17
CA LYS A 155 15.03 8.34 -6.83
C LYS A 155 13.67 8.51 -6.20
N ALA A 156 13.62 8.97 -4.95
CA ALA A 156 12.37 9.33 -4.29
C ALA A 156 11.84 10.66 -4.85
N SER A 157 10.53 10.87 -4.72
CA SER A 157 9.89 12.15 -5.00
C SER A 157 10.52 13.27 -4.16
N ASP A 158 10.58 14.48 -4.70
CA ASP A 158 11.00 15.64 -3.93
C ASP A 158 9.89 16.12 -2.97
N GLU A 159 10.26 16.98 -2.02
CA GLU A 159 9.33 17.45 -0.99
C GLU A 159 8.18 18.30 -1.58
N ASP A 160 8.42 19.04 -2.66
CA ASP A 160 7.40 19.87 -3.29
C ASP A 160 6.33 19.00 -3.95
N TYR A 161 6.72 17.91 -4.62
CA TYR A 161 5.78 16.92 -5.15
C TYR A 161 4.97 16.24 -4.02
N VAL A 162 5.65 15.85 -2.94
CA VAL A 162 4.99 15.22 -1.78
C VAL A 162 3.89 16.14 -1.24
N ARG A 163 4.19 17.42 -1.00
CA ARG A 163 3.23 18.40 -0.48
C ARG A 163 2.09 18.65 -1.48
N ALA A 164 2.42 18.91 -2.74
CA ALA A 164 1.43 19.21 -3.77
C ALA A 164 0.45 18.05 -4.00
N SER A 165 0.92 16.79 -3.98
CA SER A 165 0.05 15.62 -4.12
C SER A 165 -0.85 15.40 -2.91
N ILE A 166 -0.35 15.65 -1.69
CA ILE A 166 -1.17 15.61 -0.47
C ILE A 166 -2.26 16.67 -0.53
N ASP A 167 -1.91 17.93 -0.84
CA ASP A 167 -2.85 19.04 -0.92
C ASP A 167 -3.94 18.76 -1.98
N ALA A 168 -3.56 18.26 -3.15
CA ALA A 168 -4.52 17.92 -4.21
C ALA A 168 -5.56 16.89 -3.77
N VAL A 169 -5.13 15.85 -3.07
CA VAL A 169 -6.03 14.82 -2.53
C VAL A 169 -6.89 15.36 -1.37
N LYS A 170 -6.26 16.01 -0.38
CA LYS A 170 -6.95 16.48 0.83
C LYS A 170 -7.94 17.61 0.53
N ASN A 171 -7.69 18.45 -0.47
CA ASN A 171 -8.64 19.47 -0.92
C ASN A 171 -9.90 18.85 -1.57
N CYS A 172 -9.78 17.66 -2.19
CA CYS A 172 -10.93 16.93 -2.71
C CYS A 172 -11.70 16.19 -1.62
N ASN A 173 -10.97 15.48 -0.74
CA ASN A 173 -11.56 14.71 0.35
C ASN A 173 -10.50 14.52 1.47
N PRO A 174 -10.65 15.20 2.62
CA PRO A 174 -9.69 15.14 3.72
C PRO A 174 -9.59 13.77 4.40
N ASP A 175 -10.60 12.90 4.23
CA ASP A 175 -10.63 11.58 4.84
C ASP A 175 -9.78 10.53 4.08
N ILE A 176 -9.36 10.84 2.84
CA ILE A 176 -8.50 9.94 2.07
C ILE A 176 -7.08 10.01 2.63
N LEU A 177 -6.52 8.86 2.99
CA LEU A 177 -5.11 8.77 3.40
C LEU A 177 -4.19 8.85 2.17
N VAL A 178 -3.02 9.48 2.32
CA VAL A 178 -2.05 9.66 1.22
C VAL A 178 -0.75 8.94 1.54
N LEU A 179 -0.42 7.98 0.67
CA LEU A 179 0.85 7.25 0.67
C LEU A 179 1.74 7.79 -0.44
N GLN A 180 2.99 8.10 -0.13
CA GLN A 180 4.00 8.47 -1.10
C GLN A 180 4.77 7.24 -1.56
N GLY A 181 4.66 6.92 -2.86
CA GLY A 181 5.38 5.81 -3.50
C GLY A 181 6.64 6.28 -4.24
N ALA A 182 7.22 5.37 -4.98
CA ALA A 182 8.41 5.48 -5.82
C ALA A 182 9.75 5.73 -5.09
N GLY A 183 10.74 4.96 -5.49
CA GLY A 183 12.15 5.20 -5.21
C GLY A 183 12.62 4.98 -3.78
N ILE A 184 11.79 4.44 -2.90
CA ILE A 184 12.12 4.20 -1.48
C ILE A 184 13.03 2.98 -1.35
N LYS A 185 14.26 3.19 -0.85
CA LYS A 185 15.30 2.15 -0.75
C LYS A 185 15.98 2.03 0.61
N CYS A 186 15.84 3.00 1.49
CA CYS A 186 16.55 3.01 2.77
C CYS A 186 15.82 3.84 3.82
N TYR A 187 16.33 3.79 5.06
CA TYR A 187 15.86 4.60 6.20
C TYR A 187 15.67 6.07 5.85
N ASN A 188 16.64 6.70 5.20
CA ASN A 188 16.59 8.14 4.94
C ASN A 188 15.48 8.52 3.96
N ASP A 189 15.16 7.68 2.98
CA ASP A 189 14.08 7.94 2.03
C ASP A 189 12.73 7.91 2.75
N VAL A 190 12.52 6.90 3.60
CA VAL A 190 11.32 6.77 4.45
C VAL A 190 11.20 7.97 5.38
N TYR A 191 12.29 8.28 6.12
CA TYR A 191 12.30 9.37 7.08
C TYR A 191 11.90 10.70 6.44
N ARG A 192 12.52 11.06 5.30
CA ARG A 192 12.23 12.31 4.58
C ARG A 192 10.75 12.41 4.17
N ASN A 193 10.19 11.37 3.58
CA ASN A 193 8.80 11.39 3.13
C ASN A 193 7.80 11.59 4.30
N ILE A 194 7.97 10.83 5.37
CA ILE A 194 7.11 10.96 6.55
C ILE A 194 7.29 12.33 7.22
N TYR A 195 8.53 12.81 7.35
CA TYR A 195 8.82 14.11 7.95
C TYR A 195 8.30 15.28 7.10
N ALA A 196 8.30 15.16 5.77
CA ALA A 196 7.77 16.16 4.83
C ALA A 196 6.23 16.28 4.88
N GLY A 197 5.54 15.38 5.56
CA GLY A 197 4.09 15.45 5.75
C GLY A 197 3.30 14.24 5.31
N ALA A 198 3.92 13.25 4.63
CA ALA A 198 3.22 12.04 4.23
C ALA A 198 2.63 11.28 5.43
N GLU A 199 1.46 10.72 5.25
CA GLU A 199 0.81 9.84 6.24
C GLU A 199 1.39 8.42 6.17
N ALA A 200 1.93 8.08 5.00
CA ALA A 200 2.57 6.80 4.74
C ALA A 200 3.58 6.87 3.60
N THR A 201 4.41 5.84 3.53
CA THR A 201 5.22 5.51 2.36
C THR A 201 5.26 4.00 2.19
N GLY A 202 5.94 3.50 1.16
CA GLY A 202 6.02 2.07 0.90
C GLY A 202 7.24 1.69 0.08
N SER A 203 7.58 0.41 0.09
CA SER A 203 8.68 -0.11 -0.71
C SER A 203 8.40 -1.52 -1.21
N SER A 204 8.72 -1.75 -2.47
CA SER A 204 8.77 -3.07 -3.08
C SER A 204 10.23 -3.44 -3.37
N SER A 205 10.79 -2.97 -4.48
CA SER A 205 12.14 -3.33 -4.94
C SER A 205 13.26 -3.01 -3.92
N GLY A 206 13.12 -1.97 -3.11
CA GLY A 206 14.07 -1.62 -2.06
C GLY A 206 14.24 -2.72 -1.02
N ILE A 207 13.23 -3.56 -0.84
CA ILE A 207 13.24 -4.70 0.08
C ILE A 207 13.45 -6.00 -0.70
N VAL A 208 12.59 -6.30 -1.67
CA VAL A 208 12.51 -7.64 -2.27
C VAL A 208 13.67 -7.97 -3.23
N ALA A 209 14.35 -6.96 -3.76
CA ALA A 209 15.53 -7.16 -4.60
C ALA A 209 16.80 -7.49 -3.80
N LEU A 210 16.78 -7.44 -2.47
CA LEU A 210 17.90 -7.84 -1.64
C LEU A 210 18.13 -9.36 -1.72
N PRO A 211 19.39 -9.80 -1.76
CA PRO A 211 19.72 -11.17 -2.19
C PRO A 211 19.36 -12.24 -1.17
N THR A 212 19.28 -11.91 0.11
CA THR A 212 19.02 -12.90 1.17
C THR A 212 17.81 -12.53 2.00
N ARG A 213 17.21 -13.52 2.63
CA ARG A 213 16.10 -13.36 3.58
C ARG A 213 16.48 -12.43 4.74
N GLU A 214 17.65 -12.62 5.31
CA GLU A 214 18.17 -11.83 6.43
C GLU A 214 18.31 -10.35 6.03
N ALA A 215 18.82 -10.08 4.83
CA ALA A 215 18.93 -8.71 4.32
C ALA A 215 17.56 -8.06 4.11
N ARG A 216 16.58 -8.81 3.56
CA ARG A 216 15.20 -8.32 3.40
C ARG A 216 14.57 -8.00 4.74
N ASN A 217 14.69 -8.90 5.72
CA ASN A 217 14.11 -8.72 7.05
C ASN A 217 14.77 -7.56 7.81
N ALA A 218 16.09 -7.39 7.70
CA ALA A 218 16.79 -6.25 8.29
C ALA A 218 16.35 -4.92 7.66
N MET A 219 16.11 -4.89 6.34
CA MET A 219 15.62 -3.70 5.65
C MET A 219 14.18 -3.35 6.08
N VAL A 220 13.32 -4.34 6.27
CA VAL A 220 11.98 -4.11 6.83
C VAL A 220 12.09 -3.45 8.22
N ASP A 221 12.86 -4.01 9.13
CA ASP A 221 13.05 -3.45 10.49
C ASP A 221 13.58 -2.00 10.42
N GLU A 222 14.55 -1.74 9.54
CA GLU A 222 15.13 -0.40 9.34
C GLU A 222 14.10 0.60 8.82
N MET A 223 13.32 0.24 7.80
CA MET A 223 12.33 1.13 7.20
C MET A 223 11.16 1.42 8.14
N ILE A 224 10.67 0.42 8.87
CA ILE A 224 9.56 0.63 9.81
C ILE A 224 10.01 1.46 11.01
N ARG A 225 11.24 1.30 11.48
CA ARG A 225 11.84 2.21 12.45
C ARG A 225 11.88 3.65 11.93
N ALA A 226 12.26 3.85 10.67
CA ALA A 226 12.31 5.19 10.08
C ALA A 226 10.93 5.87 10.04
N VAL A 227 9.86 5.10 9.78
CA VAL A 227 8.47 5.60 9.86
C VAL A 227 8.18 6.16 11.25
N ARG A 228 8.47 5.37 12.29
CA ARG A 228 8.21 5.77 13.69
C ARG A 228 9.05 6.98 14.10
N ASP A 229 10.35 6.94 13.81
CA ASP A 229 11.28 8.03 14.19
C ASP A 229 10.87 9.36 13.54
N ALA A 230 10.52 9.34 12.23
CA ALA A 230 10.10 10.55 11.50
C ALA A 230 8.75 11.07 11.97
N TRP A 231 7.80 10.18 12.25
CA TRP A 231 6.48 10.56 12.76
C TRP A 231 6.60 11.23 14.12
N ASP A 232 7.35 10.64 15.04
CA ASP A 232 7.56 11.19 16.38
C ASP A 232 8.33 12.51 16.36
N ALA A 233 9.30 12.66 15.45
CA ALA A 233 10.02 13.92 15.27
C ALA A 233 9.09 15.02 14.75
N ARG A 234 8.20 14.72 13.79
CA ARG A 234 7.21 15.67 13.25
C ARG A 234 6.20 16.14 14.30
N GLN A 235 5.82 15.28 15.25
CA GLN A 235 4.87 15.66 16.30
C GLN A 235 5.47 16.56 17.38
N LYS A 236 6.80 16.65 17.45
CA LYS A 236 7.54 17.46 18.43
C LYS A 236 7.96 18.84 17.92
N GLY A 237 7.93 19.04 16.61
CA GLY A 237 8.29 20.29 15.93
C GLY A 237 7.10 21.10 15.53
#